data_7203ceaf5fe4ac2ef0a202999b574b05
#
_entry.id   7203ceaf5fe4ac2ef0a202999b574b05
#
_cell.length_a   1.000
_cell.length_b   1.000
_cell.length_c   1.000
_cell.angle_alpha   90.00
_cell.angle_beta   90.00
_cell.angle_gamma   90.00
#
_symmetry.space_group_name_H-M   'P 1'
#
loop_
_entity.id
_entity.type
_entity.pdbx_description
1 polymer ?
#
loop_
_entity_poly.entity_id
_entity_poly.type
_entity_poly.pdbx_seq_one_letter_code
_entity_poly.pdbx_strand_id
1 'polypeptide(L)'
;MKKRDLKRFREILLTRKKEILRNAQRTLSEDMTLESDDLPDEMDLASSEYLQSFTFRLRGREKTFLQKIDHALDRIEDGTFGLCEQCGEPISLKRIEARLETTLCIRCKEDQERMEKAYG
;
A
#
# COMPACT_ATOMS: atom_id res chain seq x y z
N MET A 1 8.14 3.18 -17.80
CA MET A 1 8.57 1.94 -17.09
C MET A 1 8.23 0.72 -17.93
N LYS A 2 9.10 -0.26 -17.95
CA LYS A 2 8.88 -1.48 -18.75
C LYS A 2 7.74 -2.32 -18.16
N LYS A 3 6.97 -2.98 -19.04
CA LYS A 3 5.86 -3.85 -18.62
C LYS A 3 6.31 -4.95 -17.66
N ARG A 4 7.52 -5.49 -17.87
CA ARG A 4 8.11 -6.51 -17.01
C ARG A 4 8.29 -6.00 -15.58
N ASP A 5 8.77 -4.77 -15.43
CA ASP A 5 8.99 -4.16 -14.12
C ASP A 5 7.66 -3.86 -13.42
N LEU A 6 6.67 -3.37 -14.16
CA LEU A 6 5.34 -3.13 -13.62
C LEU A 6 4.70 -4.40 -13.10
N LYS A 7 4.82 -5.50 -13.85
CA LYS A 7 4.29 -6.80 -13.44
C LYS A 7 4.97 -7.29 -12.17
N ARG A 8 6.29 -7.15 -12.09
CA ARG A 8 7.07 -7.54 -10.93
C ARG A 8 6.64 -6.75 -9.69
N PHE A 9 6.53 -5.45 -9.81
CA PHE A 9 6.13 -4.58 -8.69
C PHE A 9 4.70 -4.87 -8.26
N ARG A 10 3.80 -5.13 -9.21
CA ARG A 10 2.42 -5.50 -8.90
C ARG A 10 2.36 -6.78 -8.06
N GLU A 11 3.12 -7.78 -8.45
CA GLU A 11 3.17 -9.06 -7.72
C GLU A 11 3.71 -8.87 -6.30
N ILE A 12 4.76 -8.07 -6.12
CA ILE A 12 5.31 -7.77 -4.81
C ILE A 12 4.29 -7.05 -3.93
N LEU A 13 3.61 -6.05 -4.50
CA LEU A 13 2.59 -5.29 -3.77
C LEU A 13 1.42 -6.18 -3.34
N LEU A 14 0.96 -7.06 -4.22
CA LEU A 14 -0.11 -8.00 -3.89
C LEU A 14 0.31 -8.97 -2.79
N THR A 15 1.54 -9.45 -2.81
CA THR A 15 2.07 -10.32 -1.77
C THR A 15 2.13 -9.61 -0.42
N ARG A 16 2.62 -8.37 -0.40
CA ARG A 16 2.67 -7.56 0.82
C ARG A 16 1.28 -7.29 1.37
N LYS A 17 0.32 -7.02 0.50
CA LYS A 17 -1.07 -6.81 0.90
C LYS A 17 -1.63 -8.03 1.60
N LYS A 18 -1.42 -9.22 1.03
CA LYS A 18 -1.86 -10.48 1.65
C LYS A 18 -1.23 -10.70 3.02
N GLU A 19 0.06 -10.44 3.15
CA GLU A 19 0.75 -10.58 4.43
C GLU A 19 0.19 -9.66 5.50
N ILE A 20 -0.04 -8.40 5.15
CA ILE A 20 -0.61 -7.42 6.07
C ILE A 20 -2.00 -7.86 6.53
N LEU A 21 -2.84 -8.30 5.58
CA LEU A 21 -4.19 -8.74 5.89
C LEU A 21 -4.21 -9.99 6.79
N ARG A 22 -3.30 -10.94 6.54
CA ARG A 22 -3.18 -12.13 7.37
C ARG A 22 -2.74 -11.80 8.79
N ASN A 23 -1.73 -10.94 8.91
CA ASN A 23 -1.22 -10.53 10.21
C ASN A 23 -2.28 -9.75 11.00
N ALA A 24 -2.97 -8.84 10.32
CA ALA A 24 -4.04 -8.05 10.93
C ALA A 24 -5.22 -8.93 11.34
N GLN A 25 -5.57 -9.92 10.52
CA GLN A 25 -6.63 -10.87 10.84
C GLN A 25 -6.30 -11.65 12.10
N ARG A 26 -5.06 -12.12 12.22
CA ARG A 26 -4.58 -12.84 13.40
C ARG A 26 -4.65 -11.97 14.66
N THR A 27 -4.17 -10.73 14.55
CA THR A 27 -4.21 -9.78 15.66
C THR A 27 -5.63 -9.49 16.10
N LEU A 28 -6.53 -9.24 15.15
CA LEU A 28 -7.94 -8.96 15.46
C LEU A 28 -8.63 -10.17 16.08
N SER A 29 -8.32 -11.39 15.62
CA SER A 29 -8.93 -12.58 16.20
C SER A 29 -8.45 -12.84 17.64
N GLU A 30 -7.20 -12.54 17.94
CA GLU A 30 -6.65 -12.64 19.30
C GLU A 30 -7.26 -11.58 20.21
N ASP A 31 -7.33 -10.34 19.75
CA ASP A 31 -7.82 -9.22 20.56
C ASP A 31 -9.32 -9.28 20.81
N MET A 32 -10.08 -9.75 19.83
CA MET A 32 -11.54 -9.75 19.86
C MET A 32 -12.13 -11.10 20.26
N THR A 33 -11.30 -12.07 20.57
CA THR A 33 -11.71 -13.44 20.92
C THR A 33 -12.66 -14.05 19.88
N LEU A 34 -12.43 -13.76 18.61
CA LEU A 34 -13.20 -14.32 17.51
C LEU A 34 -12.90 -15.81 17.39
N GLU A 35 -13.95 -16.60 17.20
CA GLU A 35 -13.78 -18.02 16.92
C GLU A 35 -13.28 -18.19 15.49
N SER A 36 -12.60 -19.31 15.24
CA SER A 36 -12.04 -19.59 13.90
C SER A 36 -13.10 -19.64 12.81
N ASP A 37 -14.34 -20.00 13.16
CA ASP A 37 -15.46 -20.04 12.22
C ASP A 37 -15.92 -18.65 11.78
N ASP A 38 -15.62 -17.62 12.56
CA ASP A 38 -15.94 -16.23 12.25
C ASP A 38 -14.89 -15.57 11.36
N LEU A 39 -13.77 -16.27 11.14
CA LEU A 39 -12.68 -15.75 10.32
C LEU A 39 -12.88 -16.20 8.87
N PRO A 40 -12.86 -15.26 7.91
CA PRO A 40 -12.99 -15.62 6.50
C PRO A 40 -11.73 -16.32 6.00
N ASP A 41 -11.88 -17.09 4.94
CA ASP A 41 -10.74 -17.66 4.23
C ASP A 41 -10.10 -16.62 3.31
N GLU A 42 -9.08 -17.02 2.56
CA GLU A 42 -8.37 -16.10 1.67
C GLU A 42 -9.25 -15.53 0.55
N MET A 43 -10.24 -16.28 0.10
CA MET A 43 -11.16 -15.82 -0.94
C MET A 43 -12.05 -14.70 -0.40
N ASP A 44 -12.53 -14.83 0.82
CA ASP A 44 -13.34 -13.80 1.47
C ASP A 44 -12.51 -12.54 1.70
N LEU A 45 -11.22 -12.68 2.06
CA LEU A 45 -10.33 -11.54 2.21
C LEU A 45 -10.13 -10.79 0.90
N ALA A 46 -10.32 -11.45 -0.24
CA ALA A 46 -10.19 -10.82 -1.56
C ALA A 46 -11.46 -10.08 -1.98
N SER A 47 -12.59 -10.26 -1.30
CA SER A 47 -13.83 -9.56 -1.66
C SER A 47 -13.75 -8.09 -1.27
N SER A 48 -14.30 -7.20 -2.13
CA SER A 48 -14.27 -5.75 -1.90
C SER A 48 -14.98 -5.35 -0.63
N GLU A 49 -16.15 -5.93 -0.39
CA GLU A 49 -16.96 -5.61 0.80
C GLU A 49 -16.24 -6.00 2.08
N TYR A 50 -15.67 -7.19 2.09
CA TYR A 50 -14.93 -7.65 3.25
C TYR A 50 -13.69 -6.79 3.48
N LEU A 51 -12.95 -6.46 2.42
CA LEU A 51 -11.76 -5.64 2.52
C LEU A 51 -12.09 -4.25 3.09
N GLN A 52 -13.18 -3.63 2.66
CA GLN A 52 -13.60 -2.34 3.20
C GLN A 52 -13.92 -2.42 4.69
N SER A 53 -14.70 -3.41 5.09
CA SER A 53 -15.07 -3.63 6.48
C SER A 53 -13.86 -3.93 7.34
N PHE A 54 -12.96 -4.76 6.83
CA PHE A 54 -11.75 -5.17 7.52
C PHE A 54 -10.78 -3.98 7.68
N THR A 55 -10.56 -3.24 6.59
CA THR A 55 -9.70 -2.05 6.61
C THR A 55 -10.21 -1.01 7.61
N PHE A 56 -11.53 -0.87 7.70
CA PHE A 56 -12.15 0.05 8.66
C PHE A 56 -11.82 -0.34 10.11
N ARG A 57 -11.67 -1.63 10.40
CA ARG A 57 -11.32 -2.12 11.73
C ARG A 57 -9.83 -1.99 12.05
N LEU A 58 -8.98 -1.90 11.02
CA LEU A 58 -7.55 -1.75 11.21
C LEU A 58 -7.25 -0.39 11.83
N ARG A 59 -6.22 -0.35 12.65
CA ARG A 59 -5.81 0.89 13.32
C ARG A 59 -4.38 1.25 12.96
N GLY A 60 -4.12 2.56 12.90
CA GLY A 60 -2.79 3.11 12.85
C GLY A 60 -1.98 2.73 11.61
N ARG A 61 -0.80 2.21 11.85
CA ARG A 61 0.23 1.97 10.83
C ARG A 61 -0.22 0.99 9.76
N GLU A 62 -0.89 -0.09 10.14
CA GLU A 62 -1.32 -1.13 9.20
C GLU A 62 -2.34 -0.60 8.21
N LYS A 63 -3.30 0.17 8.67
CA LYS A 63 -4.30 0.80 7.81
C LYS A 63 -3.65 1.76 6.82
N THR A 64 -2.74 2.61 7.30
CA THR A 64 -2.02 3.55 6.47
C THR A 64 -1.18 2.84 5.41
N PHE A 65 -0.48 1.79 5.80
CA PHE A 65 0.35 1.02 4.88
C PHE A 65 -0.48 0.33 3.82
N LEU A 66 -1.61 -0.25 4.20
CA LEU A 66 -2.53 -0.90 3.26
C LEU A 66 -3.08 0.10 2.26
N GLN A 67 -3.45 1.30 2.70
CA GLN A 67 -3.93 2.36 1.81
C GLN A 67 -2.85 2.77 0.80
N LYS A 68 -1.60 2.84 1.22
CA LYS A 68 -0.48 3.16 0.32
C LYS A 68 -0.26 2.08 -0.73
N ILE A 69 -0.39 0.82 -0.33
CA ILE A 69 -0.27 -0.31 -1.27
C ILE A 69 -1.41 -0.26 -2.29
N ASP A 70 -2.64 -0.06 -1.84
CA ASP A 70 -3.79 0.04 -2.74
C ASP A 70 -3.66 1.21 -3.71
N HIS A 71 -3.17 2.34 -3.24
CA HIS A 71 -2.91 3.49 -4.10
C HIS A 71 -1.86 3.17 -5.17
N ALA A 72 -0.79 2.47 -4.78
CA ALA A 72 0.24 2.05 -5.74
C ALA A 72 -0.32 1.09 -6.80
N LEU A 73 -1.16 0.14 -6.39
CA LEU A 73 -1.81 -0.78 -7.32
C LEU A 73 -2.73 -0.04 -8.29
N ASP A 74 -3.49 0.94 -7.82
CA ASP A 74 -4.34 1.76 -8.66
C ASP A 74 -3.53 2.52 -9.70
N ARG A 75 -2.37 3.03 -9.32
CA ARG A 75 -1.49 3.75 -10.23
C ARG A 75 -0.88 2.83 -11.28
N ILE A 76 -0.62 1.58 -10.95
CA ILE A 76 -0.19 0.59 -11.96
C ILE A 76 -1.29 0.39 -13.00
N GLU A 77 -2.54 0.30 -12.55
CA GLU A 77 -3.67 0.13 -13.45
C GLU A 77 -3.94 1.34 -14.34
N ASP A 78 -3.82 2.54 -13.78
CA ASP A 78 -4.09 3.75 -14.56
C ASP A 78 -2.88 4.26 -15.36
N GLY A 79 -1.74 3.58 -15.26
CA GLY A 79 -0.54 3.90 -16.03
C GLY A 79 0.32 5.02 -15.47
N THR A 80 0.07 5.46 -14.24
CA THR A 80 0.83 6.55 -13.61
C THR A 80 1.88 6.08 -12.61
N PHE A 81 1.97 4.78 -12.37
CA PHE A 81 2.96 4.23 -11.45
C PHE A 81 4.38 4.59 -11.90
N GLY A 82 5.19 5.05 -10.95
CA GLY A 82 6.57 5.44 -11.24
C GLY A 82 6.74 6.90 -11.65
N LEU A 83 5.65 7.64 -11.76
CA LEU A 83 5.69 9.08 -12.01
C LEU A 83 5.44 9.86 -10.72
N CYS A 84 6.19 10.94 -10.51
CA CYS A 84 6.00 11.80 -9.34
C CYS A 84 4.62 12.45 -9.39
N GLU A 85 3.85 12.36 -8.32
CA GLU A 85 2.52 12.96 -8.25
C GLU A 85 2.56 14.49 -8.25
N GLN A 86 3.68 15.08 -7.84
CA GLN A 86 3.79 16.52 -7.76
C GLN A 86 4.33 17.16 -9.05
N CYS A 87 5.41 16.64 -9.60
CA CYS A 87 6.04 17.24 -10.78
C CYS A 87 5.85 16.46 -12.09
N GLY A 88 5.34 15.24 -12.03
CA GLY A 88 5.10 14.41 -13.21
C GLY A 88 6.33 13.73 -13.79
N GLU A 89 7.51 14.01 -13.25
CA GLU A 89 8.75 13.39 -13.73
C GLU A 89 8.89 11.96 -13.24
N PRO A 90 9.61 11.11 -13.99
CA PRO A 90 9.84 9.74 -13.54
C PRO A 90 10.60 9.67 -12.21
N ILE A 91 10.15 8.80 -11.33
CA ILE A 91 10.87 8.47 -10.10
C ILE A 91 11.95 7.45 -10.46
N SER A 92 13.15 7.58 -9.87
CA SER A 92 14.23 6.63 -10.17
C SER A 92 13.85 5.20 -9.80
N LEU A 93 14.30 4.24 -10.60
CA LEU A 93 13.98 2.82 -10.37
C LEU A 93 14.51 2.36 -9.01
N LYS A 94 15.69 2.80 -8.63
CA LYS A 94 16.28 2.48 -7.32
C LYS A 94 15.41 2.92 -6.16
N ARG A 95 14.81 4.10 -6.29
CA ARG A 95 13.92 4.63 -5.25
C ARG A 95 12.63 3.82 -5.17
N ILE A 96 12.08 3.42 -6.33
CA ILE A 96 10.89 2.58 -6.39
C ILE A 96 11.19 1.21 -5.80
N GLU A 97 12.32 0.59 -6.12
CA GLU A 97 12.70 -0.70 -5.58
C GLU A 97 12.90 -0.68 -4.07
N ALA A 98 13.41 0.43 -3.53
CA ALA A 98 13.57 0.60 -2.09
C ALA A 98 12.23 0.79 -1.38
N ARG A 99 11.27 1.44 -2.05
CA ARG A 99 9.98 1.74 -1.46
C ARG A 99 8.92 1.82 -2.56
N LEU A 100 8.16 0.73 -2.74
CA LEU A 100 7.19 0.60 -3.84
C LEU A 100 6.01 1.56 -3.72
N GLU A 101 5.69 2.01 -2.52
CA GLU A 101 4.59 2.93 -2.28
C GLU A 101 4.98 4.41 -2.45
N THR A 102 6.21 4.70 -2.89
CA THR A 102 6.65 6.10 -3.06
C THR A 102 5.85 6.80 -4.16
N THR A 103 5.45 8.03 -3.91
CA THR A 103 4.65 8.84 -4.82
C THR A 103 5.39 10.10 -5.30
N LEU A 104 6.53 10.41 -4.70
CA LEU A 104 7.30 11.61 -5.00
C LEU A 104 8.73 11.26 -5.40
N CYS A 105 9.27 12.02 -6.36
CA CYS A 105 10.69 11.95 -6.66
C CYS A 105 11.49 12.54 -5.50
N ILE A 106 12.80 12.29 -5.48
CA ILE A 106 13.64 12.72 -4.36
C ILE A 106 13.59 14.24 -4.17
N ARG A 107 13.58 15.01 -5.26
CA ARG A 107 13.54 16.47 -5.18
C ARG A 107 12.24 16.98 -4.55
N CYS A 108 11.10 16.46 -5.00
CA CYS A 108 9.80 16.86 -4.46
C CYS A 108 9.65 16.42 -3.01
N LYS A 109 10.19 15.26 -2.65
CA LYS A 109 10.17 14.78 -1.27
C LYS A 109 11.00 15.68 -0.35
N GLU A 110 12.17 16.10 -0.80
CA GLU A 110 13.02 17.04 -0.06
C GLU A 110 12.35 18.40 0.11
N ASP A 111 11.68 18.87 -0.95
CA ASP A 111 10.92 20.13 -0.89
C ASP A 111 9.78 20.04 0.12
N GLN A 112 9.05 18.92 0.14
CA GLN A 112 7.98 18.69 1.11
C GLN A 112 8.51 18.69 2.54
N GLU A 113 9.63 18.02 2.79
CA GLU A 113 10.24 17.98 4.10
C GLU A 113 10.71 19.35 4.57
N ARG A 114 11.24 20.16 3.66
CA ARG A 114 11.62 21.54 3.99
C ARG A 114 10.43 22.39 4.39
N MET A 115 9.31 22.25 3.66
CA MET A 115 8.09 22.97 4.00
C MET A 115 7.50 22.52 5.33
N GLU A 116 7.53 21.24 5.62
CA GLU A 116 7.07 20.71 6.91
C GLU A 116 7.89 21.27 8.07
N LYS A 117 9.22 21.37 7.91
CA LYS A 117 10.09 21.94 8.92
C LYS A 117 9.84 23.44 9.12
N ALA A 118 9.49 24.16 8.04
CA ALA A 118 9.22 25.59 8.11
C ALA A 118 7.91 25.90 8.85
N TYR A 119 6.93 25.02 8.73
CA TYR A 119 5.60 25.22 9.32
C TYR A 119 5.31 24.30 10.51
N GLY A 120 6.18 23.37 10.77
CA GLY A 120 6.07 22.46 11.91
C GLY A 120 6.99 22.84 13.02
#